data_56a2adc2d33837f9fe1a4c5357a00ba5
#
_entry.id   56a2adc2d33837f9fe1a4c5357a00ba5
#
_cell.length_a   1.000
_cell.length_b   1.000
_cell.length_c   1.000
_cell.angle_alpha   90.00
_cell.angle_beta   90.00
_cell.angle_gamma   90.00
#
_symmetry.space_group_name_H-M   'P 1'
#
loop_
_entity.id
_entity.type
_entity.pdbx_description
1 polymer ?
#
loop_
_entity_poly.entity_id
_entity_poly.type
_entity_poly.pdbx_seq_one_letter_code
_entity_poly.pdbx_strand_id
1 'polypeptide(L)'
;MSGRAPFCLRWEEFANVYYAKMEATGIIRSMKDFYWDIRPKPEFGTIELRVCDTPLTVERAAALAGYLQALCRHLLERREAAPVEDDYLVYNYNRFQACRFGLDGAITHPKTYQTVLLRDDIVQTLAAMAPHGEALGSTMALHHLREAAEGASDASYLRQQYASQGHCEAMVDCAIRRFRQ
;
A
#
# COMPACT_ATOMS: atom_id res chain seq x y z
N MET A 1 -12.50 -7.35 11.99
CA MET A 1 -11.22 -8.01 11.65
C MET A 1 -10.41 -7.04 10.81
N SER A 2 -9.18 -6.74 11.24
CA SER A 2 -8.31 -5.76 10.56
C SER A 2 -6.94 -6.36 10.30
N GLY A 3 -6.18 -5.73 9.40
CA GLY A 3 -4.83 -6.13 9.04
C GLY A 3 -4.75 -6.86 7.68
N ARG A 4 -3.97 -7.93 7.59
CA ARG A 4 -3.81 -8.68 6.35
C ARG A 4 -5.07 -9.44 5.93
N ALA A 5 -5.28 -9.57 4.62
CA ALA A 5 -6.28 -10.48 4.08
C ALA A 5 -5.92 -11.96 4.39
N PRO A 6 -6.89 -12.89 4.34
CA PRO A 6 -6.59 -14.31 4.46
C PRO A 6 -5.67 -14.77 3.31
N PHE A 7 -4.91 -15.83 3.56
CA PHE A 7 -4.11 -16.46 2.52
C PHE A 7 -5.02 -17.34 1.66
N CYS A 8 -5.38 -16.81 0.50
CA CYS A 8 -6.19 -17.49 -0.52
C CYS A 8 -5.58 -17.16 -1.89
N LEU A 9 -5.14 -18.16 -2.63
CA LEU A 9 -4.52 -17.99 -3.94
C LEU A 9 -5.53 -17.93 -5.08
N ARG A 10 -6.79 -18.32 -4.84
CA ARG A 10 -7.84 -18.37 -5.84
C ARG A 10 -9.11 -17.71 -5.31
N TRP A 11 -9.84 -17.11 -6.22
CA TRP A 11 -11.13 -16.48 -5.88
C TRP A 11 -12.16 -17.49 -5.34
N GLU A 12 -12.21 -18.68 -5.92
CA GLU A 12 -13.13 -19.74 -5.51
C GLU A 12 -12.85 -20.21 -4.08
N GLU A 13 -11.58 -20.32 -3.69
CA GLU A 13 -11.18 -20.64 -2.32
C GLU A 13 -11.62 -19.55 -1.36
N PHE A 14 -11.38 -18.29 -1.72
CA PHE A 14 -11.81 -17.17 -0.92
C PHE A 14 -13.35 -17.13 -0.76
N ALA A 15 -14.10 -17.20 -1.86
CA ALA A 15 -15.54 -17.03 -1.86
C ALA A 15 -16.25 -18.22 -1.21
N ASN A 16 -15.89 -19.45 -1.59
CA ASN A 16 -16.64 -20.65 -1.23
C ASN A 16 -16.17 -21.31 0.07
N VAL A 17 -14.94 -21.01 0.52
CA VAL A 17 -14.41 -21.58 1.77
C VAL A 17 -14.33 -20.52 2.85
N TYR A 18 -13.52 -19.47 2.64
CA TYR A 18 -13.29 -18.48 3.67
C TYR A 18 -14.51 -17.59 3.92
N TYR A 19 -15.00 -16.92 2.89
CA TYR A 19 -16.14 -15.99 3.01
C TYR A 19 -17.41 -16.71 3.47
N ALA A 20 -17.76 -17.80 2.81
CA ALA A 20 -18.94 -18.60 3.15
C ALA A 20 -18.91 -19.09 4.61
N LYS A 21 -17.74 -19.52 5.12
CA LYS A 21 -17.59 -19.91 6.52
C LYS A 21 -17.79 -18.74 7.47
N MET A 22 -17.23 -17.57 7.17
CA MET A 22 -17.35 -16.38 8.00
C MET A 22 -18.80 -15.86 8.05
N GLU A 23 -19.52 -15.93 6.92
CA GLU A 23 -20.93 -15.58 6.82
C GLU A 23 -21.81 -16.57 7.59
N ALA A 24 -21.59 -17.87 7.41
CA ALA A 24 -22.35 -18.93 8.11
C ALA A 24 -22.18 -18.88 9.64
N THR A 25 -21.06 -18.39 10.14
CA THR A 25 -20.84 -18.17 11.58
C THR A 25 -21.49 -16.89 12.11
N GLY A 26 -22.02 -16.03 11.26
CA GLY A 26 -22.58 -14.74 11.61
C GLY A 26 -21.53 -13.69 12.04
N ILE A 27 -20.24 -13.99 11.87
CA ILE A 27 -19.13 -13.06 12.20
C ILE A 27 -19.13 -11.85 11.27
N ILE A 28 -19.54 -12.06 10.02
CA ILE A 28 -19.71 -11.01 9.01
C ILE A 28 -21.10 -11.06 8.40
N ARG A 29 -21.56 -9.92 7.89
CA ARG A 29 -22.80 -9.77 7.13
C ARG A 29 -22.51 -9.37 5.68
N SER A 30 -21.35 -8.80 5.44
CA SER A 30 -20.95 -8.35 4.10
C SER A 30 -19.44 -8.21 3.99
N MET A 31 -18.95 -8.05 2.76
CA MET A 31 -17.54 -7.73 2.49
C MET A 31 -17.07 -6.45 3.19
N LYS A 32 -17.98 -5.53 3.55
CA LYS A 32 -17.66 -4.27 4.25
C LYS A 32 -17.19 -4.47 5.68
N ASP A 33 -17.45 -5.63 6.28
CA ASP A 33 -17.05 -5.93 7.66
C ASP A 33 -15.58 -6.33 7.79
N PHE A 34 -14.87 -6.48 6.66
CA PHE A 34 -13.44 -6.71 6.63
C PHE A 34 -12.65 -5.40 6.50
N TYR A 35 -11.73 -5.18 7.42
CA TYR A 35 -10.82 -4.02 7.46
C TYR A 35 -9.39 -4.45 7.10
N TRP A 36 -9.26 -5.19 5.99
CA TRP A 36 -7.95 -5.63 5.50
C TRP A 36 -7.22 -4.53 4.74
N ASP A 37 -5.91 -4.68 4.63
CA ASP A 37 -5.04 -3.80 3.85
C ASP A 37 -5.42 -3.78 2.35
N ILE A 38 -5.96 -4.89 1.87
CA ILE A 38 -6.57 -5.03 0.54
C ILE A 38 -7.92 -5.74 0.67
N ARG A 39 -8.93 -5.31 -0.06
CA ARG A 39 -10.27 -5.86 0.00
C ARG A 39 -10.89 -6.01 -1.40
N PRO A 40 -11.39 -7.19 -1.76
CA PRO A 40 -12.16 -7.36 -2.98
C PRO A 40 -13.45 -6.55 -2.97
N LYS A 41 -13.85 -6.09 -4.15
CA LYS A 41 -15.14 -5.44 -4.42
C LYS A 41 -15.85 -6.20 -5.55
N PRO A 42 -16.41 -7.37 -5.28
CA PRO A 42 -16.97 -8.25 -6.31
C PRO A 42 -18.10 -7.60 -7.09
N GLU A 43 -18.88 -6.71 -6.47
CA GLU A 43 -19.94 -5.95 -7.12
C GLU A 43 -19.44 -5.05 -8.28
N PHE A 44 -18.17 -4.69 -8.29
CA PHE A 44 -17.55 -3.87 -9.33
C PHE A 44 -16.43 -4.60 -10.10
N GLY A 45 -16.12 -5.84 -9.74
CA GLY A 45 -14.98 -6.57 -10.30
C GLY A 45 -13.62 -5.91 -10.02
N THR A 46 -13.49 -5.21 -8.88
CA THR A 46 -12.30 -4.45 -8.53
C THR A 46 -11.72 -4.87 -7.18
N ILE A 47 -10.56 -4.34 -6.86
CA ILE A 47 -9.95 -4.40 -5.53
C ILE A 47 -9.85 -2.99 -4.94
N GLU A 48 -9.97 -2.90 -3.63
CA GLU A 48 -9.80 -1.68 -2.85
C GLU A 48 -8.53 -1.82 -2.01
N LEU A 49 -7.58 -0.91 -2.22
CA LEU A 49 -6.40 -0.80 -1.39
C LEU A 49 -6.71 0.12 -0.20
N ARG A 50 -6.46 -0.36 1.02
CA ARG A 50 -6.83 0.32 2.27
C ARG A 50 -5.65 0.57 3.21
N VAL A 51 -4.46 0.18 2.81
CA VAL A 51 -3.25 0.29 3.63
C VAL A 51 -2.68 1.71 3.65
N CYS A 52 -3.05 2.55 2.67
CA CYS A 52 -2.49 3.88 2.53
C CYS A 52 -3.09 4.86 3.55
N ASP A 53 -2.23 5.69 4.13
CA ASP A 53 -2.64 6.92 4.81
C ASP A 53 -3.21 7.92 3.79
N THR A 54 -3.94 8.91 4.28
CA THR A 54 -4.45 10.00 3.43
C THR A 54 -3.28 10.83 2.90
N PRO A 55 -3.04 10.87 1.58
CA PRO A 55 -2.00 11.72 1.00
C PRO A 55 -2.27 13.20 1.28
N LEU A 56 -1.19 13.96 1.47
CA LEU A 56 -1.31 15.40 1.75
C LEU A 56 -1.53 16.27 0.51
N THR A 57 -1.52 15.68 -0.69
CA THR A 57 -1.82 16.38 -1.95
C THR A 57 -2.62 15.49 -2.90
N VAL A 58 -3.39 16.11 -3.79
CA VAL A 58 -4.15 15.41 -4.84
C VAL A 58 -3.21 14.70 -5.82
N GLU A 59 -2.09 15.34 -6.17
CA GLU A 59 -1.08 14.73 -7.05
C GLU A 59 -0.52 13.45 -6.45
N ARG A 60 -0.26 13.42 -5.13
CA ARG A 60 0.22 12.21 -4.45
C ARG A 60 -0.82 11.09 -4.51
N ALA A 61 -2.10 11.41 -4.31
CA ALA A 61 -3.19 10.45 -4.42
C ALA A 61 -3.28 9.89 -5.86
N ALA A 62 -3.21 10.76 -6.86
CA ALA A 62 -3.21 10.36 -8.27
C ALA A 62 -1.98 9.52 -8.64
N ALA A 63 -0.79 9.90 -8.14
CA ALA A 63 0.44 9.16 -8.36
C ALA A 63 0.39 7.74 -7.77
N LEU A 64 -0.15 7.58 -6.56
CA LEU A 64 -0.38 6.27 -5.96
C LEU A 64 -1.35 5.42 -6.78
N ALA A 65 -2.43 6.00 -7.31
CA ALA A 65 -3.34 5.29 -8.19
C ALA A 65 -2.66 4.82 -9.49
N GLY A 66 -1.84 5.67 -10.14
CA GLY A 66 -1.05 5.31 -11.31
C GLY A 66 -0.03 4.20 -11.04
N TYR A 67 0.65 4.25 -9.90
CA TYR A 67 1.54 3.18 -9.45
C TYR A 67 0.81 1.85 -9.27
N LEU A 68 -0.35 1.88 -8.61
CA LEU A 68 -1.14 0.67 -8.37
C LEU A 68 -1.61 0.02 -9.66
N GLN A 69 -2.00 0.80 -10.67
CA GLN A 69 -2.33 0.27 -11.99
C GLN A 69 -1.11 -0.40 -12.64
N ALA A 70 0.06 0.25 -12.59
CA ALA A 70 1.30 -0.31 -13.12
C ALA A 70 1.71 -1.60 -12.39
N LEU A 71 1.59 -1.64 -11.06
CA LEU A 71 1.86 -2.81 -10.24
C LEU A 71 0.89 -3.97 -10.55
N CYS A 72 -0.40 -3.70 -10.66
CA CYS A 72 -1.38 -4.72 -11.04
C CYS A 72 -1.05 -5.32 -12.41
N ARG A 73 -0.73 -4.50 -13.40
CA ARG A 73 -0.31 -4.97 -14.73
C ARG A 73 0.96 -5.81 -14.66
N HIS A 74 1.96 -5.36 -13.94
CA HIS A 74 3.20 -6.10 -13.71
C HIS A 74 2.94 -7.50 -13.12
N LEU A 75 2.13 -7.58 -12.09
CA LEU A 75 1.80 -8.86 -11.45
C LEU A 75 0.98 -9.78 -12.35
N LEU A 76 0.14 -9.25 -13.24
CA LEU A 76 -0.61 -10.03 -14.23
C LEU A 76 0.29 -10.57 -15.36
N GLU A 77 1.29 -9.81 -15.79
CA GLU A 77 2.22 -10.19 -16.85
C GLU A 77 3.34 -11.11 -16.33
N ARG A 78 3.86 -10.86 -15.13
CA ARG A 78 4.84 -11.71 -14.47
C ARG A 78 4.15 -12.82 -13.68
N ARG A 79 4.22 -14.03 -14.19
CA ARG A 79 3.84 -15.24 -13.46
C ARG A 79 5.00 -15.66 -12.54
N GLU A 80 5.28 -14.87 -11.52
CA GLU A 80 6.24 -15.25 -10.49
C GLU A 80 5.73 -16.45 -9.68
N ALA A 81 6.65 -17.13 -8.97
CA ALA A 81 6.26 -18.20 -8.06
C ALA A 81 5.21 -17.69 -7.07
N ALA A 82 4.12 -18.44 -6.92
CA ALA A 82 3.05 -18.08 -6.00
C ALA A 82 3.62 -17.85 -4.58
N PRO A 83 3.13 -16.83 -3.85
CA PRO A 83 3.49 -16.64 -2.45
C PRO A 83 3.09 -17.88 -1.64
N VAL A 84 3.76 -18.09 -0.53
CA VAL A 84 3.41 -19.12 0.46
C VAL A 84 2.92 -18.45 1.75
N GLU A 85 2.17 -19.19 2.57
CA GLU A 85 1.57 -18.62 3.78
C GLU A 85 2.63 -18.05 4.75
N ASP A 86 3.79 -18.67 4.83
CA ASP A 86 4.90 -18.22 5.68
C ASP A 86 5.46 -16.84 5.28
N ASP A 87 5.28 -16.41 4.03
CA ASP A 87 5.67 -15.07 3.60
C ASP A 87 4.94 -13.99 4.39
N TYR A 88 3.81 -14.29 5.00
CA TYR A 88 3.08 -13.37 5.88
C TYR A 88 3.81 -13.05 7.19
N LEU A 89 4.74 -13.88 7.64
CA LEU A 89 5.60 -13.55 8.79
C LEU A 89 6.46 -12.34 8.45
N VAL A 90 7.11 -12.40 7.28
CA VAL A 90 7.95 -11.30 6.78
C VAL A 90 7.10 -10.06 6.43
N TYR A 91 5.94 -10.26 5.80
CA TYR A 91 4.98 -9.17 5.53
C TYR A 91 4.61 -8.40 6.81
N ASN A 92 4.27 -9.09 7.90
CA ASN A 92 3.90 -8.45 9.17
C ASN A 92 5.08 -7.65 9.76
N TYR A 93 6.30 -8.19 9.69
CA TYR A 93 7.49 -7.47 10.12
C TYR A 93 7.74 -6.23 9.27
N ASN A 94 7.72 -6.36 7.94
CA ASN A 94 7.94 -5.26 7.01
C ASN A 94 6.87 -4.16 7.17
N ARG A 95 5.61 -4.55 7.38
CA ARG A 95 4.53 -3.61 7.66
C ARG A 95 4.78 -2.83 8.96
N PHE A 96 5.24 -3.51 10.02
CA PHE A 96 5.63 -2.83 11.25
C PHE A 96 6.78 -1.85 11.02
N GLN A 97 7.82 -2.24 10.28
CA GLN A 97 8.95 -1.37 9.94
C GLN A 97 8.47 -0.11 9.19
N ALA A 98 7.63 -0.28 8.17
CA ALA A 98 7.07 0.83 7.41
C ALA A 98 6.22 1.77 8.30
N CYS A 99 5.34 1.23 9.14
CA CYS A 99 4.50 2.03 10.04
C CYS A 99 5.32 2.78 11.10
N ARG A 100 6.36 2.15 11.65
CA ARG A 100 7.15 2.70 12.76
C ARG A 100 8.21 3.69 12.31
N PHE A 101 8.89 3.39 11.21
CA PHE A 101 10.08 4.09 10.76
C PHE A 101 9.90 4.81 9.41
N GLY A 102 8.76 4.59 8.72
CA GLY A 102 8.49 5.17 7.40
C GLY A 102 9.54 4.75 6.38
N LEU A 103 9.98 5.68 5.54
CA LEU A 103 10.96 5.42 4.47
C LEU A 103 12.34 4.96 4.97
N ASP A 104 12.65 5.18 6.24
CA ASP A 104 13.91 4.77 6.88
C ASP A 104 13.80 3.38 7.53
N GLY A 105 12.65 2.72 7.42
CA GLY A 105 12.44 1.35 7.86
C GLY A 105 13.27 0.36 7.05
N ALA A 106 13.76 -0.69 7.71
CA ALA A 106 14.47 -1.78 7.05
C ALA A 106 13.51 -2.94 6.78
N ILE A 107 13.33 -3.31 5.52
CA ILE A 107 12.46 -4.40 5.09
C ILE A 107 13.28 -5.59 4.62
N THR A 108 12.71 -6.78 4.78
CA THR A 108 13.36 -8.04 4.44
C THR A 108 12.62 -8.74 3.29
N HIS A 109 13.36 -9.21 2.30
CA HIS A 109 12.78 -9.98 1.20
C HIS A 109 12.45 -11.43 1.66
N PRO A 110 11.21 -11.93 1.45
CA PRO A 110 10.77 -13.18 2.05
C PRO A 110 11.49 -14.44 1.53
N LYS A 111 12.07 -14.39 0.33
CA LYS A 111 12.75 -15.56 -0.28
C LYS A 111 14.27 -15.50 -0.15
N THR A 112 14.88 -14.33 -0.27
CA THR A 112 16.33 -14.16 -0.23
C THR A 112 16.85 -13.81 1.17
N TYR A 113 15.97 -13.39 2.07
CA TYR A 113 16.26 -12.90 3.42
C TYR A 113 17.17 -11.67 3.45
N GLN A 114 17.39 -11.04 2.30
CA GLN A 114 18.14 -9.79 2.22
C GLN A 114 17.32 -8.65 2.80
N THR A 115 17.99 -7.79 3.56
CA THR A 115 17.39 -6.60 4.16
C THR A 115 17.90 -5.36 3.46
N VAL A 116 16.98 -4.46 3.11
CA VAL A 116 17.25 -3.19 2.45
C VAL A 116 16.44 -2.08 3.12
N LEU A 117 16.80 -0.82 2.91
CA LEU A 117 15.95 0.29 3.33
C LEU A 117 14.67 0.32 2.48
N LEU A 118 13.54 0.60 3.10
CA LEU A 118 12.26 0.72 2.39
C LEU A 118 12.33 1.76 1.26
N ARG A 119 13.03 2.86 1.47
CA ARG A 119 13.28 3.88 0.45
C ARG A 119 13.93 3.30 -0.82
N ASP A 120 14.98 2.50 -0.65
CA ASP A 120 15.71 1.91 -1.76
C ASP A 120 14.87 0.86 -2.49
N ASP A 121 14.11 0.06 -1.75
CA ASP A 121 13.17 -0.91 -2.31
C ASP A 121 12.07 -0.23 -3.14
N ILE A 122 11.50 0.88 -2.65
CA ILE A 122 10.53 1.68 -3.41
C ILE A 122 11.14 2.18 -4.71
N VAL A 123 12.34 2.74 -4.70
CA VAL A 123 13.03 3.25 -5.91
C VAL A 123 13.26 2.11 -6.92
N GLN A 124 13.71 0.95 -6.46
CA GLN A 124 13.90 -0.23 -7.30
C GLN A 124 12.57 -0.74 -7.87
N THR A 125 11.53 -0.81 -7.07
CA THR A 125 10.19 -1.23 -7.49
C THR A 125 9.63 -0.28 -8.54
N LEU A 126 9.74 1.04 -8.34
CA LEU A 126 9.29 2.04 -9.32
C LEU A 126 10.06 1.92 -10.64
N ALA A 127 11.36 1.62 -10.61
CA ALA A 127 12.15 1.37 -11.82
C ALA A 127 11.65 0.12 -12.57
N ALA A 128 11.31 -0.96 -11.84
CA ALA A 128 10.73 -2.16 -12.44
C ALA A 128 9.32 -1.91 -13.03
N MET A 129 8.57 -0.93 -12.49
CA MET A 129 7.25 -0.55 -13.00
C MET A 129 7.30 0.38 -14.21
N ALA A 130 8.45 0.97 -14.57
CA ALA A 130 8.56 1.97 -15.62
C ALA A 130 7.95 1.54 -16.98
N PRO A 131 8.18 0.31 -17.52
CA PRO A 131 7.56 -0.11 -18.78
C PRO A 131 6.02 -0.18 -18.71
N HIS A 132 5.48 -0.56 -17.55
CA HIS A 132 4.04 -0.63 -17.32
C HIS A 132 3.44 0.77 -17.18
N GLY A 133 4.16 1.68 -16.51
CA GLY A 133 3.80 3.09 -16.41
C GLY A 133 3.74 3.78 -17.76
N GLU A 134 4.72 3.52 -18.64
CA GLU A 134 4.73 4.04 -20.01
C GLU A 134 3.50 3.53 -20.79
N ALA A 135 3.25 2.22 -20.77
CA ALA A 135 2.12 1.61 -21.48
C ALA A 135 0.74 2.07 -20.97
N LEU A 136 0.65 2.56 -19.73
CA LEU A 136 -0.59 3.06 -19.11
C LEU A 136 -0.68 4.61 -19.09
N GLY A 137 0.34 5.31 -19.61
CA GLY A 137 0.39 6.77 -19.56
C GLY A 137 0.61 7.35 -18.15
N SER A 138 1.16 6.56 -17.22
CA SER A 138 1.37 6.94 -15.82
C SER A 138 2.85 7.21 -15.45
N THR A 139 3.71 7.46 -16.45
CA THR A 139 5.15 7.72 -16.23
C THR A 139 5.39 8.87 -15.24
N MET A 140 4.64 9.97 -15.36
CA MET A 140 4.77 11.11 -14.47
C MET A 140 4.38 10.77 -13.02
N ALA A 141 3.39 9.87 -12.84
CA ALA A 141 3.00 9.39 -11.53
C ALA A 141 4.15 8.61 -10.84
N LEU A 142 4.81 7.73 -11.58
CA LEU A 142 5.97 6.97 -11.07
C LEU A 142 7.15 7.90 -10.74
N HIS A 143 7.39 8.91 -11.58
CA HIS A 143 8.43 9.92 -11.31
C HIS A 143 8.16 10.71 -10.03
N HIS A 144 6.93 11.19 -9.86
CA HIS A 144 6.51 11.90 -8.65
C HIS A 144 6.67 11.06 -7.37
N LEU A 145 6.36 9.74 -7.43
CA LEU A 145 6.57 8.84 -6.29
C LEU A 145 8.05 8.59 -6.01
N ARG A 146 8.89 8.55 -7.04
CA ARG A 146 10.34 8.43 -6.88
C ARG A 146 10.91 9.64 -6.15
N GLU A 147 10.58 10.86 -6.60
CA GLU A 147 10.99 12.09 -5.91
C GLU A 147 10.54 12.10 -4.45
N ALA A 148 9.33 11.59 -4.19
CA ALA A 148 8.80 11.46 -2.84
C ALA A 148 9.55 10.45 -1.98
N ALA A 149 9.99 9.34 -2.56
CA ALA A 149 10.78 8.34 -1.84
C ALA A 149 12.19 8.85 -1.53
N GLU A 150 12.79 9.62 -2.43
CA GLU A 150 14.10 10.24 -2.27
C GLU A 150 14.08 11.46 -1.33
N GLY A 151 12.91 12.09 -1.17
CA GLY A 151 12.70 13.29 -0.35
C GLY A 151 12.16 13.03 1.06
N ALA A 152 11.50 14.06 1.61
CA ALA A 152 10.82 13.97 2.89
C ALA A 152 9.42 13.36 2.74
N SER A 153 9.09 12.40 3.59
CA SER A 153 7.76 11.78 3.61
C SER A 153 6.71 12.74 4.17
N ASP A 154 5.42 12.50 3.86
CA ASP A 154 4.31 13.22 4.44
C ASP A 154 4.31 13.13 5.97
N ALA A 155 4.68 11.98 6.53
CA ALA A 155 4.84 11.81 7.97
C ALA A 155 5.96 12.69 8.57
N SER A 156 7.07 12.84 7.86
CA SER A 156 8.16 13.74 8.27
C SER A 156 7.73 15.21 8.22
N TYR A 157 6.99 15.59 7.18
CA TYR A 157 6.39 16.93 7.08
C TYR A 157 5.46 17.21 8.27
N LEU A 158 4.52 16.33 8.57
CA LEU A 158 3.59 16.51 9.70
C LEU A 158 4.31 16.60 11.04
N ARG A 159 5.33 15.76 11.28
CA ARG A 159 6.16 15.84 12.50
C ARG A 159 6.90 17.18 12.60
N GLN A 160 7.42 17.70 11.49
CA GLN A 160 8.07 19.01 11.45
C GLN A 160 7.08 20.13 11.75
N GLN A 161 5.88 20.08 11.17
CA GLN A 161 4.82 21.07 11.46
C GLN A 161 4.42 21.04 12.94
N TYR A 162 4.24 19.85 13.50
CA TYR A 162 3.95 19.71 14.94
C TYR A 162 5.07 20.27 15.81
N ALA A 163 6.33 19.96 15.50
CA ALA A 163 7.48 20.46 16.24
C ALA A 163 7.58 21.98 16.20
N SER A 164 7.24 22.62 15.07
CA SER A 164 7.30 24.08 14.91
C SER A 164 6.11 24.82 15.54
N GLN A 165 4.92 24.22 15.51
CA GLN A 165 3.67 24.86 15.95
C GLN A 165 3.29 24.52 17.40
N GLY A 166 3.77 23.39 17.93
CA GLY A 166 3.56 22.96 19.31
C GLY A 166 2.20 22.31 19.59
N HIS A 167 1.26 22.25 18.63
CA HIS A 167 -0.06 21.65 18.82
C HIS A 167 -0.64 21.04 17.54
N CYS A 168 -1.53 20.03 17.72
CA CYS A 168 -2.06 19.24 16.61
C CYS A 168 -2.98 20.05 15.66
N GLU A 169 -3.75 21.00 16.17
CA GLU A 169 -4.68 21.80 15.38
C GLU A 169 -3.94 22.57 14.28
N ALA A 170 -2.86 23.28 14.63
CA ALA A 170 -2.06 23.99 13.64
C ALA A 170 -1.35 23.05 12.65
N MET A 171 -0.94 21.85 13.09
CA MET A 171 -0.42 20.84 12.18
C MET A 171 -1.49 20.41 11.15
N VAL A 172 -2.73 20.17 11.60
CA VAL A 172 -3.86 19.83 10.72
C VAL A 172 -4.15 20.96 9.74
N ASP A 173 -4.15 22.21 10.18
CA ASP A 173 -4.33 23.39 9.31
C ASP A 173 -3.23 23.48 8.24
N CYS A 174 -2.00 23.14 8.57
CA CYS A 174 -0.91 23.02 7.60
C CYS A 174 -1.17 21.93 6.55
N ALA A 175 -1.66 20.77 6.99
CA ALA A 175 -2.04 19.69 6.08
C ALA A 175 -3.18 20.08 5.15
N ILE A 176 -4.23 20.76 5.67
CA ILE A 176 -5.35 21.27 4.87
C ILE A 176 -4.87 22.28 3.81
N ARG A 177 -4.01 23.22 4.19
CA ARG A 177 -3.45 24.19 3.23
C ARG A 177 -2.64 23.49 2.14
N ARG A 178 -1.85 22.49 2.49
CA ARG A 178 -1.07 21.71 1.52
C ARG A 178 -1.96 20.92 0.55
N PHE A 179 -3.06 20.36 1.04
CA PHE A 179 -4.01 19.62 0.21
C PHE A 179 -4.75 20.53 -0.82
N ARG A 180 -4.87 21.82 -0.54
CA ARG A 180 -5.57 22.80 -1.40
C ARG A 180 -4.67 23.45 -2.46
N GLN A 181 -3.37 23.24 -2.41
CA GLN A 181 -2.40 23.71 -3.41
C GLN A 181 -2.41 22.82 -4.64
#